data_925ee5f0ca2e04d553142297fa3444da
#
_entry.id   925ee5f0ca2e04d553142297fa3444da
#
_cell.length_a   1.000
_cell.length_b   1.000
_cell.length_c   1.000
_cell.angle_alpha   90.00
_cell.angle_beta   90.00
_cell.angle_gamma   90.00
#
_symmetry.space_group_name_H-M   'P 1'
#
loop_
_entity.id
_entity.type
_entity.pdbx_description
1 polymer ?
#
loop_
_entity_poly.entity_id
_entity_poly.type
_entity_poly.pdbx_seq_one_letter_code
_entity_poly.pdbx_strand_id
1 'polypeptide(L)' 'MSGALGHRVPVTLACSECKARNYKTTKTPDQILALRKFCKQCKKHTLHRETK' A
#
# COMPACT_ATOMS: atom_id res chain seq x y z
N MET A 1 -23.22 -12.85 2.89
CA MET A 1 -22.78 -12.58 2.87
C MET A 1 -21.93 -11.88 2.22
N SER A 2 -21.79 -11.22 2.29
CA SER A 2 -20.99 -10.29 1.69
C SER A 2 -19.65 -10.78 1.40
N GLY A 3 -19.31 -11.83 1.94
CA GLY A 3 -18.03 -12.40 1.70
C GLY A 3 -17.71 -12.53 0.24
N ALA A 4 -18.74 -12.73 -0.53
CA ALA A 4 -18.53 -12.89 -1.95
C ALA A 4 -17.88 -11.68 -2.59
N LEU A 5 -18.08 -10.53 -1.98
CA LEU A 5 -17.50 -9.33 -2.50
C LEU A 5 -16.11 -9.09 -2.00
N GLY A 6 -15.66 -9.97 -1.14
CA GLY A 6 -14.45 -9.73 -0.44
C GLY A 6 -13.19 -10.21 -1.12
N HIS A 7 -13.22 -10.43 -2.40
CA HIS A 7 -11.99 -10.87 -3.06
C HIS A 7 -10.96 -9.76 -2.94
N ARG A 8 -9.97 -10.02 -2.10
CA ARG A 8 -8.92 -9.04 -1.83
C ARG A 8 -7.57 -9.67 -2.10
N VAL A 9 -6.66 -8.87 -2.56
CA VAL A 9 -5.31 -9.34 -2.84
C VAL A 9 -4.34 -8.60 -1.92
N PRO A 10 -3.32 -9.28 -1.44
CA PRO A 10 -2.32 -8.62 -0.62
C PRO A 10 -1.42 -7.75 -1.46
N VAL A 11 -1.10 -6.58 -0.95
CA VAL A 11 -0.19 -5.66 -1.61
C VAL A 11 0.74 -5.07 -0.58
N THR A 12 1.90 -4.64 -1.04
CA THR A 12 2.86 -3.96 -0.20
C THR A 12 2.96 -2.52 -0.70
N LEU A 13 2.97 -1.59 0.24
CA LEU A 13 3.14 -0.18 -0.10
C LEU A 13 4.58 0.23 0.17
N ALA A 14 5.19 0.83 -0.81
CA ALA A 14 6.56 1.27 -0.72
C ALA A 14 6.64 2.77 -0.89
N CYS A 15 7.55 3.38 -0.16
CA CYS A 15 7.81 4.80 -0.28
C CYS A 15 8.26 5.11 -1.71
N SER A 16 7.72 6.18 -2.28
CA SER A 16 8.07 6.54 -3.64
C SER A 16 9.46 7.18 -3.73
N GLU A 17 10.01 7.60 -2.61
CA GLU A 17 11.31 8.26 -2.59
C GLU A 17 12.45 7.33 -2.30
N CYS A 18 12.35 6.55 -1.22
CA CYS A 18 13.43 5.65 -0.84
C CYS A 18 13.14 4.20 -1.19
N LYS A 19 11.91 3.93 -1.67
CA LYS A 19 11.50 2.59 -2.09
C LYS A 19 11.46 1.57 -0.97
N ALA A 20 11.40 2.03 0.26
CA ALA A 20 11.29 1.14 1.39
C ALA A 20 9.88 0.59 1.49
N ARG A 21 9.75 -0.71 1.64
CA ARG A 21 8.46 -1.36 1.79
C ARG A 21 8.03 -1.27 3.25
N ASN A 22 7.30 -0.22 3.56
CA ASN A 22 6.96 0.08 4.94
C ASN A 22 5.64 -0.50 5.39
N TYR A 23 4.72 -0.76 4.48
CA TYR A 23 3.36 -1.15 4.86
C TYR A 23 2.88 -2.31 4.03
N LYS A 24 2.02 -3.11 4.64
CA LYS A 24 1.33 -4.20 3.95
C LYS A 24 -0.16 -4.03 4.17
N THR A 25 -0.92 -4.28 3.13
CA THR A 25 -2.37 -4.17 3.21
C THR A 25 -2.99 -5.07 2.16
N THR A 26 -4.32 -5.01 2.05
CA THR A 26 -5.04 -5.74 1.02
C THR A 26 -5.94 -4.77 0.30
N LYS A 27 -6.28 -5.10 -0.92
CA LYS A 27 -7.17 -4.29 -1.73
C LYS A 27 -7.97 -5.17 -2.66
N THR A 28 -8.99 -4.59 -3.29
CA THR A 28 -9.67 -5.29 -4.38
C THR A 28 -8.82 -5.18 -5.64
N PRO A 29 -8.90 -6.17 -6.55
CA PRO A 29 -7.99 -6.22 -7.69
C PRO A 29 -8.06 -5.01 -8.62
N ASP A 30 -9.20 -4.36 -8.71
CA ASP A 30 -9.37 -3.23 -9.59
C ASP A 30 -9.08 -1.90 -8.93
N GLN A 31 -8.55 -1.91 -7.72
CA GLN A 31 -8.26 -0.71 -6.97
C GLN A 31 -6.77 -0.40 -7.04
N ILE A 32 -6.44 0.86 -7.12
CA ILE A 32 -5.05 1.29 -7.08
C ILE A 32 -4.83 2.04 -5.78
N LEU A 33 -3.86 1.60 -5.00
CA LEU A 33 -3.57 2.23 -3.72
C LEU A 33 -2.37 3.15 -3.84
N ALA A 34 -2.56 4.37 -3.37
CA ALA A 34 -1.48 5.33 -3.24
C ALA A 34 -1.83 6.17 -2.03
N LEU A 35 -1.10 6.00 -0.95
CA LEU A 35 -1.41 6.63 0.32
C LEU A 35 -0.19 7.36 0.86
N ARG A 36 -0.42 8.47 1.52
CA ARG A 36 0.66 9.18 2.18
C ARG A 36 0.82 8.64 3.59
N LYS A 37 1.98 8.09 3.86
CA LYS A 37 2.29 7.49 5.15
C LYS A 37 3.66 7.95 5.60
N PHE A 38 3.89 7.87 6.89
CA PHE A 38 5.20 8.22 7.42
C PHE A 38 6.23 7.18 7.00
N CYS A 39 7.33 7.64 6.43
CA CYS A 39 8.41 6.76 6.03
C CYS A 39 9.57 6.91 7.02
N LYS A 40 9.91 5.80 7.66
CA LYS A 40 11.00 5.81 8.63
C LYS A 40 12.33 6.14 7.98
N GLN A 41 12.50 5.72 6.75
CA GLN A 41 13.76 5.95 6.04
C GLN A 41 13.92 7.41 5.67
N CYS A 42 12.83 8.02 5.21
CA CYS A 42 12.85 9.42 4.85
C CYS A 42 12.61 10.34 6.03
N LYS A 43 12.08 9.78 7.13
CA LYS A 43 11.75 10.51 8.35
C LYS A 43 10.74 11.63 8.10
N LYS A 44 9.81 11.35 7.20
CA LYS A 44 8.76 12.28 6.86
C LYS A 44 7.63 11.53 6.17
N HIS A 45 6.50 12.19 6.02
CA HIS A 45 5.39 11.60 5.28
C HIS A 45 5.68 11.69 3.79
N THR A 46 5.61 10.57 3.12
CA THR A 46 5.82 10.50 1.68
C THR A 46 4.72 9.65 1.07
N LEU A 47 4.59 9.75 -0.23
CA LEU A 47 3.62 8.92 -0.94
C LEU A 47 4.11 7.49 -0.98
N HIS A 48 3.23 6.59 -0.56
CA HIS A 48 3.49 5.15 -0.62
C HIS A 48 2.58 4.55 -1.67
N ARG A 49 3.15 3.79 -2.56
CA ARG A 49 2.43 3.18 -3.67
C ARG A 49 2.56 1.68 -3.60
N GLU A 50 1.57 0.99 -4.18
CA GLU A 50 1.61 -0.45 -4.16
C GLU A 50 2.76 -0.96 -5.03
N THR A 51 3.34 -2.05 -4.56
CA THR A 51 4.43 -2.70 -5.26
C THR A 51 4.25 -4.19 -5.11
N LYS A 52 4.92 -4.94 -5.91
CA LYS A 52 4.84 -6.39 -5.87
C LYS A 52 5.86 -6.99 -4.93
#